data_2c4bbab8749b7a542041480b9d5c7427
#
_entry.id   2c4bbab8749b7a542041480b9d5c7427
#
_cell.length_a   1.000
_cell.length_b   1.000
_cell.length_c   1.000
_cell.angle_alpha   90.00
_cell.angle_beta   90.00
_cell.angle_gamma   90.00
#
_symmetry.space_group_name_H-M   'P 1'
#
loop_
_entity.id
_entity.type
_entity.pdbx_description
1 polymer ?
#
loop_
_entity_poly.entity_id
_entity_poly.type
_entity_poly.pdbx_seq_one_letter_code
_entity_poly.pdbx_strand_id
1 'polypeptide(L)'
;MKALLNSAVLVLDLASSEGTIDARHKDIIAQARGCFEELHAIVLCPEFRDSLGGELGRIGVSSVIPVICPEAALTTSALLPSLESAYRSLNLAGAPIFFATRFLDRECAASLAVILGGCAIAEAVEIHVEEDRLRATTEALGGSWRGEVLAMAAPACVCLRSRGLVPEEVEGQCRVGEPIVLSPSDQTTRVEERAYQSGDGRPKVTEAQVVVVGGRGAGQDWSLVEELADALDAGIGATRDAVDEGWAKRSAQIGQTGVTVAPKLYISLGVSGAIHHTIGMMSSGTIVAVCDDPDAPIFEIADFGVVGDLYEIVPQALEHIRAWRANEPQDN
;
A
#
# COMPACT_ATOMS: atom_id res chain seq x y z
N MET A 1 -17.25 27.41 2.13
CA MET A 1 -17.27 25.95 2.29
C MET A 1 -17.02 25.20 0.98
N LYS A 2 -17.55 25.63 -0.18
CA LYS A 2 -17.27 25.00 -1.49
C LYS A 2 -15.78 24.92 -1.90
N ALA A 3 -14.92 25.81 -1.45
CA ALA A 3 -13.50 25.81 -1.81
C ALA A 3 -12.63 24.80 -1.03
N LEU A 4 -13.16 24.20 0.04
CA LEU A 4 -12.38 23.32 0.94
C LEU A 4 -12.34 21.86 0.46
N LEU A 5 -13.27 21.46 -0.40
CA LEU A 5 -13.32 20.09 -0.92
C LEU A 5 -12.78 19.96 -2.35
N ASN A 6 -12.18 21.02 -2.89
CA ASN A 6 -11.40 20.92 -4.14
C ASN A 6 -9.95 20.48 -3.88
N SER A 7 -9.50 20.56 -2.62
CA SER A 7 -8.11 20.30 -2.24
C SER A 7 -8.03 19.19 -1.19
N ALA A 8 -6.97 18.38 -1.28
CA ALA A 8 -6.64 17.37 -0.29
C ALA A 8 -5.17 17.42 0.09
N VAL A 9 -4.85 16.92 1.28
CA VAL A 9 -3.48 16.82 1.79
C VAL A 9 -3.10 15.34 1.86
N LEU A 10 -1.92 15.00 1.40
CA LEU A 10 -1.36 13.65 1.42
C LEU A 10 -0.18 13.62 2.39
N VAL A 11 -0.11 12.62 3.25
CA VAL A 11 1.09 12.36 4.05
C VAL A 11 1.85 11.20 3.42
N LEU A 12 3.03 11.49 2.90
CA LEU A 12 3.89 10.55 2.18
C LEU A 12 5.15 10.28 3.01
N ASP A 13 5.27 9.07 3.55
CA ASP A 13 6.44 8.69 4.33
C ASP A 13 7.51 8.07 3.44
N LEU A 14 8.37 8.93 2.89
CA LEU A 14 9.52 8.55 2.09
C LEU A 14 10.75 8.19 2.96
N ALA A 15 10.74 8.52 4.24
CA ALA A 15 11.86 8.18 5.13
C ALA A 15 11.96 6.67 5.33
N SER A 16 10.85 5.94 5.25
CA SER A 16 10.83 4.47 5.30
C SER A 16 11.02 3.79 3.93
N SER A 17 11.16 4.54 2.85
CA SER A 17 11.37 4.05 1.47
C SER A 17 12.63 4.64 0.82
N GLU A 18 13.67 4.84 1.61
CA GLU A 18 14.97 5.35 1.15
C GLU A 18 14.89 6.68 0.39
N GLY A 19 13.88 7.50 0.72
CA GLY A 19 13.64 8.79 0.09
C GLY A 19 13.04 8.71 -1.32
N THR A 20 12.41 7.60 -1.69
CA THR A 20 11.78 7.38 -3.01
C THR A 20 10.26 7.33 -2.95
N ILE A 21 9.61 7.74 -4.03
CA ILE A 21 8.16 7.59 -4.20
C ILE A 21 7.87 6.15 -4.64
N ASP A 22 7.43 5.31 -3.72
CA ASP A 22 7.09 3.91 -3.99
C ASP A 22 5.65 3.72 -4.51
N ALA A 23 5.28 2.48 -4.79
CA ALA A 23 3.96 2.12 -5.32
C ALA A 23 2.81 2.56 -4.41
N ARG A 24 2.98 2.54 -3.08
CA ARG A 24 1.96 2.96 -2.10
C ARG A 24 1.69 4.46 -2.18
N HIS A 25 2.74 5.26 -2.32
CA HIS A 25 2.62 6.71 -2.46
C HIS A 25 1.91 7.06 -3.77
N LYS A 26 2.29 6.39 -4.87
CA LYS A 26 1.62 6.56 -6.16
C LYS A 26 0.14 6.20 -6.09
N ASP A 27 -0.19 5.12 -5.42
CA ASP A 27 -1.57 4.66 -5.27
C ASP A 27 -2.46 5.66 -4.50
N ILE A 28 -1.99 6.19 -3.37
CA ILE A 28 -2.73 7.22 -2.62
C ILE A 28 -2.94 8.48 -3.47
N ILE A 29 -1.92 8.90 -4.21
CA ILE A 29 -2.01 10.06 -5.11
C ILE A 29 -3.05 9.79 -6.20
N ALA A 30 -3.05 8.61 -6.82
CA ALA A 30 -4.01 8.24 -7.86
C ALA A 30 -5.45 8.23 -7.33
N GLN A 31 -5.68 7.65 -6.15
CA GLN A 31 -7.00 7.64 -5.50
C GLN A 31 -7.49 9.05 -5.19
N ALA A 32 -6.64 9.89 -4.61
CA ALA A 32 -7.00 11.26 -4.26
C ALA A 32 -7.27 12.12 -5.51
N ARG A 33 -6.50 11.97 -6.58
CA ARG A 33 -6.74 12.68 -7.86
C ARG A 33 -8.09 12.36 -8.50
N GLY A 34 -8.64 11.19 -8.23
CA GLY A 34 -9.99 10.84 -8.69
C GLY A 34 -11.10 11.69 -8.06
N CYS A 35 -10.82 12.38 -6.95
CA CYS A 35 -11.82 13.10 -6.16
C CYS A 35 -11.51 14.58 -5.95
N PHE A 36 -10.25 15.01 -6.09
CA PHE A 36 -9.79 16.37 -5.75
C PHE A 36 -9.02 16.99 -6.91
N GLU A 37 -9.22 18.29 -7.12
CA GLU A 37 -8.56 19.04 -8.20
C GLU A 37 -7.14 19.43 -7.83
N GLU A 38 -6.91 19.77 -6.55
CA GLU A 38 -5.60 20.16 -6.04
C GLU A 38 -5.11 19.22 -4.96
N LEU A 39 -3.92 18.68 -5.14
CA LEU A 39 -3.27 17.82 -4.15
C LEU A 39 -2.05 18.52 -3.56
N HIS A 40 -1.98 18.51 -2.25
CA HIS A 40 -0.86 19.04 -1.47
C HIS A 40 -0.24 17.88 -0.68
N ALA A 41 1.08 17.84 -0.57
CA ALA A 41 1.76 16.76 0.14
C ALA A 41 2.53 17.28 1.36
N ILE A 42 2.53 16.51 2.43
CA ILE A 42 3.48 16.58 3.53
C ILE A 42 4.38 15.37 3.36
N VAL A 43 5.66 15.60 3.09
CA VAL A 43 6.61 14.54 2.78
C VAL A 43 7.58 14.35 3.94
N LEU A 44 7.51 13.17 4.57
CA LEU A 44 8.48 12.76 5.59
C LEU A 44 9.71 12.18 4.90
N CYS A 45 10.87 12.80 5.04
CA CYS A 45 12.11 12.34 4.40
C CYS A 45 13.35 12.71 5.23
N PRO A 46 14.44 11.94 5.14
CA PRO A 46 15.69 12.31 5.80
C PRO A 46 16.34 13.52 5.15
N GLU A 47 16.14 13.67 3.84
CA GLU A 47 16.61 14.81 3.03
C GLU A 47 15.63 15.03 1.89
N PHE A 48 15.32 16.28 1.60
CA PHE A 48 14.45 16.63 0.46
C PHE A 48 15.33 17.03 -0.74
N ARG A 49 15.29 16.22 -1.79
CA ARG A 49 16.03 16.44 -3.02
C ARG A 49 15.21 17.29 -4.00
N ASP A 50 15.82 18.23 -4.70
CA ASP A 50 15.14 19.10 -5.67
C ASP A 50 14.41 18.31 -6.78
N SER A 51 14.95 17.16 -7.20
CA SER A 51 14.31 16.27 -8.17
C SER A 51 12.95 15.76 -7.73
N LEU A 52 12.76 15.57 -6.40
CA LEU A 52 11.52 15.05 -5.84
C LEU A 52 10.31 15.97 -6.07
N GLY A 53 10.53 17.29 -6.03
CA GLY A 53 9.49 18.26 -6.39
C GLY A 53 9.03 18.10 -7.84
N GLY A 54 9.95 17.88 -8.77
CA GLY A 54 9.63 17.59 -10.18
C GLY A 54 8.89 16.26 -10.36
N GLU A 55 9.29 15.22 -9.64
CA GLU A 55 8.61 13.92 -9.66
C GLU A 55 7.17 14.02 -9.13
N LEU A 56 6.97 14.69 -7.99
CA LEU A 56 5.64 14.94 -7.41
C LEU A 56 4.75 15.76 -8.35
N GLY A 57 5.31 16.80 -9.01
CA GLY A 57 4.56 17.62 -9.96
C GLY A 57 4.05 16.80 -11.14
N ARG A 58 4.88 15.93 -11.72
CA ARG A 58 4.49 15.06 -12.84
C ARG A 58 3.37 14.07 -12.49
N ILE A 59 3.19 13.73 -11.24
CA ILE A 59 2.10 12.86 -10.81
C ILE A 59 0.93 13.61 -10.18
N GLY A 60 0.90 14.96 -10.34
CA GLY A 60 -0.25 15.80 -10.04
C GLY A 60 -0.31 16.39 -8.63
N VAL A 61 0.82 16.45 -7.92
CA VAL A 61 0.92 17.16 -6.64
C VAL A 61 1.25 18.62 -6.89
N SER A 62 0.40 19.53 -6.42
CA SER A 62 0.51 20.99 -6.66
C SER A 62 1.50 21.69 -5.72
N SER A 63 1.61 21.22 -4.49
CA SER A 63 2.62 21.74 -3.54
C SER A 63 3.03 20.69 -2.52
N VAL A 64 4.22 20.88 -1.94
CA VAL A 64 4.78 19.99 -0.92
C VAL A 64 5.40 20.78 0.23
N ILE A 65 5.16 20.33 1.45
CA ILE A 65 5.90 20.74 2.66
C ILE A 65 6.81 19.57 3.07
N PRO A 66 8.14 19.71 2.94
CA PRO A 66 9.07 18.74 3.45
C PRO A 66 9.09 18.74 4.98
N VAL A 67 9.01 17.57 5.58
CA VAL A 67 9.30 17.35 7.01
C VAL A 67 10.58 16.54 7.08
N ILE A 68 11.66 17.20 7.45
CA ILE A 68 13.00 16.59 7.51
C ILE A 68 13.11 15.81 8.83
N CYS A 69 13.11 14.51 8.71
CA CYS A 69 13.18 13.60 9.84
C CYS A 69 14.11 12.41 9.54
N PRO A 70 15.04 12.08 10.45
CA PRO A 70 15.80 10.84 10.33
C PRO A 70 14.87 9.65 10.53
N GLU A 71 15.15 8.54 9.85
CA GLU A 71 14.32 7.34 9.95
C GLU A 71 14.17 6.81 11.39
N ALA A 72 15.23 6.94 12.19
CA ALA A 72 15.22 6.56 13.60
C ALA A 72 14.21 7.37 14.45
N ALA A 73 13.76 8.52 13.97
CA ALA A 73 12.78 9.38 14.64
C ALA A 73 11.33 9.12 14.20
N LEU A 74 11.07 8.12 13.37
CA LEU A 74 9.73 7.77 12.89
C LEU A 74 8.91 7.11 14.00
N THR A 75 8.43 7.92 14.93
CA THR A 75 7.43 7.54 15.94
C THR A 75 6.29 8.53 15.89
N THR A 76 5.08 8.12 16.24
CA THR A 76 3.90 9.00 16.23
C THR A 76 4.13 10.24 17.07
N SER A 77 4.62 10.07 18.30
CA SER A 77 4.87 11.18 19.24
C SER A 77 5.87 12.21 18.70
N ALA A 78 6.87 11.79 17.93
CA ALA A 78 7.85 12.68 17.33
C ALA A 78 7.29 13.43 16.11
N LEU A 79 6.47 12.77 15.30
CA LEU A 79 5.97 13.31 14.03
C LEU A 79 4.80 14.28 14.20
N LEU A 80 3.92 14.05 15.17
CA LEU A 80 2.68 14.80 15.32
C LEU A 80 2.84 16.32 15.36
N PRO A 81 3.77 16.93 16.11
CA PRO A 81 3.95 18.39 16.12
C PRO A 81 4.33 18.95 14.74
N SER A 82 5.16 18.20 13.99
CA SER A 82 5.60 18.60 12.66
C SER A 82 4.49 18.41 11.62
N LEU A 83 3.69 17.35 11.72
CA LEU A 83 2.53 17.13 10.86
C LEU A 83 1.46 18.20 11.07
N GLU A 84 1.17 18.53 12.32
CA GLU A 84 0.25 19.62 12.65
C GLU A 84 0.73 20.95 12.08
N SER A 85 2.01 21.31 12.30
CA SER A 85 2.61 22.54 11.80
C SER A 85 2.58 22.58 10.27
N ALA A 86 2.93 21.49 9.59
CA ALA A 86 2.89 21.39 8.13
C ALA A 86 1.47 21.56 7.59
N TYR A 87 0.49 20.89 8.18
CA TYR A 87 -0.90 21.03 7.77
C TYR A 87 -1.41 22.47 7.92
N ARG A 88 -1.13 23.10 9.07
CA ARG A 88 -1.54 24.49 9.32
C ARG A 88 -0.87 25.48 8.36
N SER A 89 0.39 25.25 7.97
CA SER A 89 1.12 26.11 7.04
C SER A 89 0.57 26.09 5.60
N LEU A 90 -0.13 25.02 5.22
CA LEU A 90 -0.82 24.96 3.93
C LEU A 90 -2.02 25.90 3.82
N ASN A 91 -2.55 26.43 4.95
CA ASN A 91 -3.74 27.26 5.01
C ASN A 91 -4.99 26.64 4.38
N LEU A 92 -5.10 25.31 4.44
CA LEU A 92 -6.19 24.51 3.91
C LEU A 92 -7.06 23.93 5.05
N ALA A 93 -7.44 24.78 6.00
CA ALA A 93 -8.19 24.36 7.18
C ALA A 93 -9.47 23.61 6.79
N GLY A 94 -9.59 22.35 7.22
CA GLY A 94 -10.73 21.49 6.91
C GLY A 94 -10.54 20.58 5.68
N ALA A 95 -9.49 20.74 4.87
CA ALA A 95 -9.16 19.83 3.79
C ALA A 95 -8.84 18.43 4.35
N PRO A 96 -9.34 17.35 3.72
CA PRO A 96 -9.07 16.01 4.18
C PRO A 96 -7.58 15.65 4.05
N ILE A 97 -7.12 14.77 4.94
CA ILE A 97 -5.73 14.33 5.00
C ILE A 97 -5.70 12.82 4.76
N PHE A 98 -4.97 12.39 3.75
CA PHE A 98 -4.86 10.99 3.37
C PHE A 98 -3.51 10.40 3.76
N PHE A 99 -3.56 9.20 4.31
CA PHE A 99 -2.44 8.40 4.75
C PHE A 99 -2.48 7.02 4.09
N ALA A 100 -1.36 6.31 4.05
CA ALA A 100 -1.35 4.87 3.79
C ALA A 100 -1.91 4.10 5.00
N THR A 101 -1.84 2.76 4.96
CA THR A 101 -2.43 1.90 6.00
C THR A 101 -1.41 1.17 6.86
N ARG A 102 -0.15 1.64 6.94
CA ARG A 102 0.84 1.09 7.86
C ARG A 102 0.49 1.46 9.31
N PHE A 103 1.05 0.77 10.28
CA PHE A 103 0.80 1.04 11.69
C PHE A 103 1.06 2.51 12.07
N LEU A 104 2.22 3.06 11.66
CA LEU A 104 2.56 4.45 11.93
C LEU A 104 1.59 5.44 11.27
N ASP A 105 1.16 5.16 10.05
CA ASP A 105 0.20 6.00 9.31
C ASP A 105 -1.14 6.07 10.05
N ARG A 106 -1.66 4.91 10.54
CA ARG A 106 -2.92 4.82 11.28
C ARG A 106 -2.85 5.56 12.62
N GLU A 107 -1.75 5.41 13.35
CA GLU A 107 -1.53 6.13 14.60
C GLU A 107 -1.44 7.64 14.37
N CYS A 108 -0.69 8.07 13.35
CA CYS A 108 -0.60 9.48 12.99
C CYS A 108 -1.95 10.05 12.55
N ALA A 109 -2.70 9.33 11.71
CA ALA A 109 -4.01 9.77 11.25
C ALA A 109 -5.00 9.94 12.41
N ALA A 110 -5.09 8.95 13.29
CA ALA A 110 -5.99 9.00 14.43
C ALA A 110 -5.62 10.13 15.41
N SER A 111 -4.34 10.26 15.73
CA SER A 111 -3.85 11.27 16.67
C SER A 111 -3.95 12.68 16.10
N LEU A 112 -3.61 12.86 14.82
CA LEU A 112 -3.71 14.15 14.14
C LEU A 112 -5.17 14.61 14.03
N ALA A 113 -6.11 13.70 13.77
CA ALA A 113 -7.54 14.00 13.77
C ALA A 113 -7.99 14.60 15.11
N VAL A 114 -7.56 14.03 16.23
CA VAL A 114 -7.88 14.55 17.58
C VAL A 114 -7.28 15.94 17.76
N ILE A 115 -6.00 16.14 17.41
CA ILE A 115 -5.31 17.43 17.56
C ILE A 115 -6.00 18.53 16.74
N LEU A 116 -6.45 18.21 15.54
CA LEU A 116 -7.09 19.16 14.63
C LEU A 116 -8.61 19.33 14.89
N GLY A 117 -9.19 18.57 15.82
CA GLY A 117 -10.63 18.57 16.09
C GLY A 117 -11.48 17.97 14.99
N GLY A 118 -10.87 17.10 14.18
CA GLY A 118 -11.49 16.41 13.04
C GLY A 118 -12.00 15.03 13.37
N CYS A 119 -12.06 14.15 12.37
CA CYS A 119 -12.40 12.74 12.51
C CYS A 119 -11.39 11.84 11.79
N ALA A 120 -11.30 10.58 12.21
CA ALA A 120 -10.44 9.59 11.58
C ALA A 120 -11.28 8.48 10.93
N ILE A 121 -10.89 8.04 9.74
CA ILE A 121 -11.47 6.91 9.03
C ILE A 121 -10.31 5.95 8.67
N ALA A 122 -10.36 4.75 9.24
CA ALA A 122 -9.36 3.73 8.97
C ALA A 122 -9.81 2.81 7.82
N GLU A 123 -8.86 2.24 7.09
CA GLU A 123 -9.07 1.18 6.10
C GLU A 123 -10.10 1.53 5.00
N ALA A 124 -10.12 2.76 4.51
CA ALA A 124 -10.97 3.14 3.40
C ALA A 124 -10.49 2.47 2.10
N VAL A 125 -11.38 1.80 1.38
CA VAL A 125 -11.12 1.18 0.08
C VAL A 125 -11.53 2.06 -1.08
N GLU A 126 -12.46 2.98 -0.84
CA GLU A 126 -12.90 4.00 -1.79
C GLU A 126 -13.22 5.29 -1.05
N ILE A 127 -13.04 6.40 -1.76
CA ILE A 127 -13.44 7.72 -1.28
C ILE A 127 -14.22 8.45 -2.38
N HIS A 128 -15.16 9.25 -1.99
CA HIS A 128 -15.86 10.17 -2.89
C HIS A 128 -16.35 11.40 -2.12
N VAL A 129 -16.61 12.47 -2.84
CA VAL A 129 -17.16 13.70 -2.28
C VAL A 129 -18.61 13.85 -2.75
N GLU A 130 -19.53 13.92 -1.80
CA GLU A 130 -20.95 14.12 -2.07
C GLU A 130 -21.52 15.19 -1.14
N GLU A 131 -22.27 16.12 -1.67
CA GLU A 131 -22.89 17.23 -0.92
C GLU A 131 -21.91 17.99 0.00
N ASP A 132 -20.73 18.30 -0.52
CA ASP A 132 -19.63 18.95 0.21
C ASP A 132 -19.16 18.16 1.46
N ARG A 133 -19.27 16.84 1.45
CA ARG A 133 -18.79 15.93 2.50
C ARG A 133 -17.98 14.79 1.93
N LEU A 134 -16.94 14.40 2.67
CA LEU A 134 -16.16 13.22 2.34
C LEU A 134 -16.90 11.97 2.82
N ARG A 135 -17.15 11.05 1.90
CA ARG A 135 -17.59 9.68 2.16
C ARG A 135 -16.46 8.71 1.89
N ALA A 136 -16.40 7.67 2.67
CA ALA A 136 -15.45 6.58 2.46
C ALA A 136 -16.18 5.25 2.55
N THR A 137 -15.88 4.33 1.65
CA THR A 137 -16.27 2.94 1.77
C THR A 137 -15.21 2.21 2.58
N THR A 138 -15.63 1.49 3.60
CA THR A 138 -14.78 0.64 4.43
C THR A 138 -15.23 -0.80 4.34
N GLU A 139 -14.32 -1.72 4.54
CA GLU A 139 -14.61 -3.15 4.56
C GLU A 139 -14.33 -3.73 5.95
N ALA A 140 -15.19 -4.65 6.37
CA ALA A 140 -15.06 -5.37 7.63
C ALA A 140 -15.24 -6.86 7.41
N LEU A 141 -14.85 -7.66 8.42
CA LEU A 141 -15.00 -9.13 8.41
C LEU A 141 -14.39 -9.77 7.14
N GLY A 142 -13.17 -9.34 6.75
CA GLY A 142 -12.49 -9.90 5.59
C GLY A 142 -13.11 -9.56 4.23
N GLY A 143 -13.72 -8.39 4.12
CA GLY A 143 -14.37 -7.96 2.89
C GLY A 143 -15.82 -8.43 2.72
N SER A 144 -16.32 -9.26 3.66
CA SER A 144 -17.71 -9.75 3.63
C SER A 144 -18.74 -8.65 3.86
N TRP A 145 -18.34 -7.55 4.48
CA TRP A 145 -19.17 -6.39 4.75
C TRP A 145 -18.53 -5.14 4.16
N ARG A 146 -19.33 -4.39 3.42
CA ARG A 146 -19.02 -3.04 2.96
C ARG A 146 -19.93 -2.06 3.66
N GLY A 147 -19.35 -1.00 4.22
CA GLY A 147 -20.07 0.08 4.86
C GLY A 147 -19.63 1.43 4.34
N GLU A 148 -20.58 2.37 4.20
CA GLU A 148 -20.26 3.76 3.95
C GLU A 148 -20.11 4.53 5.26
N VAL A 149 -19.06 5.30 5.35
CA VAL A 149 -18.75 6.18 6.48
C VAL A 149 -18.75 7.63 6.00
N LEU A 150 -19.52 8.47 6.65
CA LEU A 150 -19.58 9.90 6.37
C LEU A 150 -18.70 10.66 7.37
N ALA A 151 -17.77 11.49 6.88
CA ALA A 151 -16.99 12.37 7.73
C ALA A 151 -17.88 13.48 8.30
N MET A 152 -18.08 13.48 9.61
CA MET A 152 -18.94 14.45 10.32
C MET A 152 -18.18 15.65 10.88
N ALA A 153 -16.84 15.57 10.91
CA ALA A 153 -15.96 16.65 11.35
C ALA A 153 -14.81 16.85 10.34
N ALA A 154 -14.25 18.06 10.31
CA ALA A 154 -13.17 18.42 9.42
C ALA A 154 -11.94 18.92 10.23
N PRO A 155 -10.72 18.55 9.82
CA PRO A 155 -10.41 17.68 8.68
C PRO A 155 -10.74 16.20 8.94
N ALA A 156 -11.03 15.45 7.87
CA ALA A 156 -11.07 14.01 7.94
C ALA A 156 -9.67 13.46 7.67
N CYS A 157 -9.10 12.70 8.61
CA CYS A 157 -7.86 11.97 8.45
C CYS A 157 -8.21 10.54 8.02
N VAL A 158 -7.86 10.16 6.81
CA VAL A 158 -8.31 8.91 6.19
C VAL A 158 -7.11 8.04 5.81
N CYS A 159 -7.10 6.80 6.27
CA CYS A 159 -6.13 5.81 5.82
C CYS A 159 -6.69 5.07 4.60
N LEU A 160 -6.05 5.23 3.44
CA LEU A 160 -6.44 4.61 2.18
C LEU A 160 -5.74 3.27 2.00
N ARG A 161 -6.53 2.22 1.82
CA ARG A 161 -6.03 0.90 1.46
C ARG A 161 -5.51 0.94 0.02
N SER A 162 -4.40 0.25 -0.24
CA SER A 162 -3.86 0.14 -1.59
C SER A 162 -4.81 -0.60 -2.53
N ARG A 163 -4.94 -0.07 -3.75
CA ARG A 163 -5.70 -0.65 -4.88
C ARG A 163 -4.80 -0.95 -6.07
N GLY A 164 -3.48 -0.76 -5.93
CA GLY A 164 -2.52 -0.94 -7.01
C GLY A 164 -2.62 0.09 -8.14
N LEU A 165 -3.22 1.26 -7.87
CA LEU A 165 -3.37 2.31 -8.87
C LEU A 165 -2.05 3.03 -9.11
N VAL A 166 -1.85 3.47 -10.34
CA VAL A 166 -0.70 4.29 -10.75
C VAL A 166 -1.26 5.60 -11.31
N PRO A 167 -0.81 6.77 -10.81
CA PRO A 167 -1.28 8.04 -11.33
C PRO A 167 -0.77 8.26 -12.76
N GLU A 168 -1.63 8.81 -13.61
CA GLU A 168 -1.22 9.26 -14.93
C GLU A 168 -0.26 10.45 -14.80
N GLU A 169 0.77 10.47 -15.64
CA GLU A 169 1.68 11.60 -15.70
C GLU A 169 0.97 12.83 -16.30
N VAL A 170 1.27 13.98 -15.74
CA VAL A 170 0.74 15.28 -16.19
C VAL A 170 1.86 16.28 -16.33
N GLU A 171 1.65 17.29 -17.17
CA GLU A 171 2.49 18.48 -17.18
C GLU A 171 2.16 19.34 -15.96
N GLY A 172 2.91 19.18 -14.88
CA GLY A 172 2.68 19.87 -13.63
C GLY A 172 3.98 20.26 -12.93
N GLN A 173 3.95 21.37 -12.21
CA GLN A 173 5.04 21.79 -11.32
C GLN A 173 4.55 21.74 -9.88
N CYS A 174 5.36 21.16 -9.00
CA CYS A 174 5.10 21.14 -7.57
C CYS A 174 5.84 22.30 -6.89
N ARG A 175 5.10 23.17 -6.21
CA ARG A 175 5.69 24.24 -5.41
C ARG A 175 6.21 23.66 -4.08
N VAL A 176 7.51 23.82 -3.84
CA VAL A 176 8.15 23.38 -2.59
C VAL A 176 8.04 24.50 -1.55
N GLY A 177 7.43 24.19 -0.41
CA GLY A 177 7.34 25.10 0.74
C GLY A 177 8.57 25.01 1.63
N GLU A 178 8.59 25.85 2.68
CA GLU A 178 9.69 25.85 3.66
C GLU A 178 9.76 24.51 4.41
N PRO A 179 10.93 23.87 4.48
CA PRO A 179 11.09 22.61 5.20
C PRO A 179 10.87 22.78 6.71
N ILE A 180 10.19 21.83 7.31
CA ILE A 180 10.05 21.70 8.76
C ILE A 180 11.05 20.66 9.23
N VAL A 181 12.00 21.06 10.06
CA VAL A 181 12.96 20.14 10.67
C VAL A 181 12.36 19.57 11.95
N LEU A 182 12.30 18.24 12.05
CA LEU A 182 11.82 17.56 13.23
C LEU A 182 12.72 17.94 14.42
N SER A 183 12.15 18.60 15.42
CA SER A 183 12.84 18.86 16.67
C SER A 183 12.83 17.61 17.54
N PRO A 184 13.98 17.22 18.15
CA PRO A 184 13.98 16.21 19.19
C PRO A 184 13.11 16.71 20.35
N SER A 185 11.86 16.33 20.40
CA SER A 185 10.98 16.60 21.55
C SER A 185 11.21 15.51 22.61
N ASP A 186 10.68 15.74 23.83
CA ASP A 186 10.62 14.71 24.88
C ASP A 186 9.88 13.48 24.39
N GLN A 187 10.60 12.60 23.71
CA GLN A 187 10.03 11.40 23.12
C GLN A 187 9.80 10.37 24.21
N THR A 188 8.54 10.07 24.46
CA THR A 188 8.13 8.98 25.35
C THR A 188 8.45 7.62 24.75
N THR A 189 8.70 7.56 23.43
CA THR A 189 9.03 6.35 22.68
C THR A 189 10.27 6.61 21.82
N ARG A 190 11.24 5.71 21.87
CA ARG A 190 12.48 5.77 21.10
C ARG A 190 12.71 4.45 20.36
N VAL A 191 13.07 4.52 19.08
CA VAL A 191 13.56 3.36 18.33
C VAL A 191 15.03 3.18 18.70
N GLU A 192 15.35 2.06 19.33
CA GLU A 192 16.73 1.74 19.74
C GLU A 192 17.50 1.02 18.63
N GLU A 193 16.81 0.15 17.88
CA GLU A 193 17.42 -0.61 16.80
C GLU A 193 16.41 -0.87 15.68
N ARG A 194 16.85 -0.82 14.43
CA ARG A 194 16.16 -1.30 13.24
C ARG A 194 17.02 -2.30 12.51
N ALA A 195 16.50 -3.50 12.34
CA ALA A 195 17.14 -4.52 11.51
C ALA A 195 16.42 -4.57 10.15
N TYR A 196 17.14 -4.33 9.07
CA TYR A 196 16.66 -4.53 7.71
C TYR A 196 17.02 -5.94 7.26
N GLN A 197 16.01 -6.66 6.77
CA GLN A 197 16.27 -7.90 6.05
C GLN A 197 16.61 -7.52 4.61
N SER A 198 17.80 -7.90 4.14
CA SER A 198 18.15 -7.77 2.71
C SER A 198 17.15 -8.57 1.89
N GLY A 199 16.60 -7.94 0.86
CA GLY A 199 15.75 -8.60 -0.13
C GLY A 199 16.58 -9.57 -0.98
N ASP A 200 15.91 -10.48 -1.64
CA ASP A 200 16.48 -11.44 -2.60
C ASP A 200 16.55 -10.89 -4.04
N GLY A 201 16.31 -9.60 -4.20
CA GLY A 201 16.25 -8.91 -5.50
C GLY A 201 14.86 -8.87 -6.13
N ARG A 202 13.90 -9.61 -5.58
CA ARG A 202 12.50 -9.59 -6.02
C ARG A 202 11.74 -8.39 -5.43
N PRO A 203 10.65 -7.94 -6.08
CA PRO A 203 9.78 -6.92 -5.52
C PRO A 203 9.23 -7.35 -4.16
N LYS A 204 9.13 -6.40 -3.23
CA LYS A 204 8.48 -6.69 -1.93
C LYS A 204 7.02 -7.08 -2.18
N VAL A 205 6.55 -8.09 -1.48
CA VAL A 205 5.18 -8.62 -1.64
C VAL A 205 4.08 -7.55 -1.52
N THR A 206 4.32 -6.52 -0.70
CA THR A 206 3.38 -5.40 -0.49
C THR A 206 3.39 -4.35 -1.60
N GLU A 207 4.37 -4.40 -2.51
CA GLU A 207 4.60 -3.39 -3.55
C GLU A 207 4.53 -4.00 -4.97
N ALA A 208 4.57 -5.34 -5.06
CA ALA A 208 4.59 -6.07 -6.30
C ALA A 208 3.26 -5.97 -7.07
N GLN A 209 3.35 -5.79 -8.38
CA GLN A 209 2.18 -5.82 -9.28
C GLN A 209 1.68 -7.25 -9.51
N VAL A 210 2.59 -8.21 -9.42
CA VAL A 210 2.32 -9.65 -9.49
C VAL A 210 2.83 -10.29 -8.21
N VAL A 211 2.04 -11.15 -7.59
CA VAL A 211 2.43 -11.89 -6.38
C VAL A 211 2.15 -13.37 -6.61
N VAL A 212 3.18 -14.18 -6.43
CA VAL A 212 3.07 -15.65 -6.41
C VAL A 212 3.15 -16.13 -4.97
N VAL A 213 2.18 -16.94 -4.56
CA VAL A 213 2.01 -17.34 -3.16
C VAL A 213 2.06 -18.85 -3.02
N GLY A 214 2.95 -19.32 -2.17
CA GLY A 214 2.98 -20.72 -1.77
C GLY A 214 2.17 -20.98 -0.50
N GLY A 215 1.35 -22.01 -0.56
CA GLY A 215 0.66 -22.58 0.59
C GLY A 215 1.30 -23.86 1.09
N ARG A 216 0.62 -24.53 2.03
CA ARG A 216 1.07 -25.84 2.53
C ARG A 216 1.16 -26.91 1.43
N GLY A 217 0.30 -26.82 0.41
CA GLY A 217 0.33 -27.73 -0.73
C GLY A 217 1.56 -27.60 -1.63
N ALA A 218 2.30 -26.47 -1.55
CA ALA A 218 3.58 -26.30 -2.23
C ALA A 218 4.73 -27.14 -1.59
N GLY A 219 4.51 -27.66 -0.37
CA GLY A 219 5.50 -28.45 0.34
C GLY A 219 6.73 -27.66 0.77
N GLN A 220 7.78 -28.37 1.11
CA GLN A 220 9.05 -27.79 1.55
C GLN A 220 9.90 -27.27 0.37
N ASP A 221 9.73 -27.84 -0.81
CA ASP A 221 10.44 -27.42 -2.03
C ASP A 221 9.71 -26.27 -2.69
N TRP A 222 10.26 -25.06 -2.53
CA TRP A 222 9.70 -23.82 -3.06
C TRP A 222 10.22 -23.45 -4.45
N SER A 223 11.00 -24.34 -5.09
CA SER A 223 11.60 -24.07 -6.41
C SER A 223 10.55 -23.63 -7.46
N LEU A 224 9.38 -24.28 -7.49
CA LEU A 224 8.31 -23.91 -8.43
C LEU A 224 7.68 -22.54 -8.13
N VAL A 225 7.55 -22.17 -6.84
CA VAL A 225 7.07 -20.84 -6.44
C VAL A 225 8.07 -19.78 -6.88
N GLU A 226 9.36 -20.05 -6.65
CA GLU A 226 10.45 -19.14 -6.99
C GLU A 226 10.61 -19.00 -8.51
N GLU A 227 10.60 -20.10 -9.26
CA GLU A 227 10.71 -20.08 -10.71
C GLU A 227 9.54 -19.33 -11.37
N LEU A 228 8.31 -19.51 -10.86
CA LEU A 228 7.15 -18.80 -11.39
C LEU A 228 7.22 -17.31 -11.03
N ALA A 229 7.67 -16.97 -9.83
CA ALA A 229 7.87 -15.59 -9.43
C ALA A 229 8.93 -14.90 -10.30
N ASP A 230 10.07 -15.56 -10.55
CA ASP A 230 11.13 -15.04 -11.40
C ASP A 230 10.67 -14.88 -12.86
N ALA A 231 9.90 -15.85 -13.37
CA ALA A 231 9.34 -15.77 -14.72
C ALA A 231 8.34 -14.61 -14.89
N LEU A 232 7.76 -14.10 -13.82
CA LEU A 232 6.75 -13.03 -13.84
C LEU A 232 7.22 -11.70 -13.21
N ASP A 233 8.48 -11.59 -12.78
CA ASP A 233 9.01 -10.47 -12.00
C ASP A 233 8.16 -10.19 -10.76
N ALA A 234 7.71 -11.26 -10.09
CA ALA A 234 6.73 -11.22 -9.02
C ALA A 234 7.37 -11.16 -7.63
N GLY A 235 6.62 -10.62 -6.67
CA GLY A 235 6.90 -10.80 -5.25
C GLY A 235 6.46 -12.20 -4.78
N ILE A 236 7.18 -12.79 -3.83
CA ILE A 236 6.82 -14.08 -3.23
C ILE A 236 6.10 -13.87 -1.92
N GLY A 237 4.86 -14.38 -1.85
CA GLY A 237 4.05 -14.45 -0.64
C GLY A 237 3.96 -15.87 -0.08
N ALA A 238 3.49 -15.98 1.15
CA ALA A 238 3.31 -17.25 1.83
C ALA A 238 2.05 -17.27 2.69
N THR A 239 1.46 -18.46 2.85
CA THR A 239 0.45 -18.66 3.89
C THR A 239 1.11 -18.74 5.26
N ARG A 240 0.32 -18.56 6.33
CA ARG A 240 0.80 -18.71 7.70
C ARG A 240 1.40 -20.11 7.93
N ASP A 241 0.73 -21.16 7.46
CA ASP A 241 1.19 -22.54 7.62
C ASP A 241 2.60 -22.74 7.03
N ALA A 242 2.84 -22.20 5.84
CA ALA A 242 4.16 -22.31 5.20
C ALA A 242 5.25 -21.52 5.96
N VAL A 243 4.90 -20.42 6.60
CA VAL A 243 5.81 -19.65 7.46
C VAL A 243 6.07 -20.39 8.79
N ASP A 244 5.03 -20.93 9.41
CA ASP A 244 5.13 -21.66 10.69
C ASP A 244 5.98 -22.95 10.51
N GLU A 245 5.94 -23.60 9.33
CA GLU A 245 6.81 -24.70 8.95
C GLU A 245 8.26 -24.28 8.60
N GLY A 246 8.53 -22.98 8.53
CA GLY A 246 9.85 -22.43 8.23
C GLY A 246 10.22 -22.44 6.74
N TRP A 247 9.27 -22.66 5.82
CA TRP A 247 9.52 -22.70 4.37
C TRP A 247 9.61 -21.29 3.77
N ALA A 248 9.01 -20.31 4.44
CA ALA A 248 9.04 -18.91 4.01
C ALA A 248 9.34 -17.96 5.16
N LYS A 249 9.85 -16.76 4.82
CA LYS A 249 10.11 -15.71 5.81
C LYS A 249 8.80 -15.12 6.36
N ARG A 250 8.80 -14.70 7.61
CA ARG A 250 7.66 -14.01 8.24
C ARG A 250 7.20 -12.76 7.47
N SER A 251 8.13 -12.05 6.84
CA SER A 251 7.84 -10.87 6.02
C SER A 251 7.04 -11.16 4.75
N ALA A 252 7.02 -12.42 4.28
CA ALA A 252 6.24 -12.88 3.14
C ALA A 252 4.83 -13.34 3.52
N GLN A 253 4.51 -13.44 4.82
CA GLN A 253 3.21 -13.93 5.25
C GLN A 253 2.08 -12.97 4.87
N ILE A 254 1.11 -13.47 4.10
CA ILE A 254 -0.11 -12.76 3.72
C ILE A 254 -1.28 -13.25 4.59
N GLY A 255 -2.11 -12.31 5.05
CA GLY A 255 -3.33 -12.63 5.81
C GLY A 255 -3.52 -11.75 7.03
N GLN A 256 -4.47 -12.11 7.87
CA GLN A 256 -4.89 -11.36 9.05
C GLN A 256 -3.73 -11.02 10.01
N THR A 257 -2.78 -11.94 10.17
CA THR A 257 -1.62 -11.79 11.06
C THR A 257 -0.31 -11.49 10.31
N GLY A 258 -0.41 -11.26 9.02
CA GLY A 258 0.69 -10.91 8.12
C GLY A 258 0.46 -9.56 7.44
N VAL A 259 0.94 -9.45 6.21
CA VAL A 259 0.72 -8.26 5.38
C VAL A 259 -0.56 -8.39 4.55
N THR A 260 -1.15 -7.24 4.20
CA THR A 260 -2.22 -7.16 3.20
C THR A 260 -1.63 -6.72 1.87
N VAL A 261 -2.07 -7.36 0.79
CA VAL A 261 -1.61 -7.11 -0.57
C VAL A 261 -2.79 -6.87 -1.50
N ALA A 262 -2.56 -6.08 -2.56
CA ALA A 262 -3.55 -5.81 -3.61
C ALA A 262 -2.84 -5.75 -4.97
N PRO A 263 -2.18 -6.83 -5.42
CA PRO A 263 -1.52 -6.87 -6.72
C PRO A 263 -2.55 -6.84 -7.85
N LYS A 264 -2.11 -6.52 -9.06
CA LYS A 264 -2.93 -6.71 -10.27
C LYS A 264 -3.21 -8.19 -10.54
N LEU A 265 -2.21 -9.04 -10.27
CA LEU A 265 -2.32 -10.49 -10.44
C LEU A 265 -1.80 -11.21 -9.18
N TYR A 266 -2.64 -11.99 -8.60
CA TYR A 266 -2.34 -12.86 -7.46
C TYR A 266 -2.42 -14.32 -7.92
N ILE A 267 -1.35 -15.08 -7.78
CA ILE A 267 -1.29 -16.51 -8.15
C ILE A 267 -1.01 -17.32 -6.90
N SER A 268 -1.90 -18.22 -6.54
CA SER A 268 -1.75 -19.11 -5.40
C SER A 268 -1.45 -20.54 -5.82
N LEU A 269 -0.46 -21.14 -5.20
CA LEU A 269 0.02 -22.50 -5.43
C LEU A 269 -0.14 -23.33 -4.15
N GLY A 270 -1.04 -24.30 -4.17
CA GLY A 270 -1.30 -25.16 -3.02
C GLY A 270 -1.85 -24.44 -1.78
N VAL A 271 -2.66 -23.40 -2.00
CA VAL A 271 -3.32 -22.61 -0.95
C VAL A 271 -4.77 -23.05 -0.83
N SER A 272 -5.20 -23.42 0.38
CA SER A 272 -6.60 -23.84 0.63
C SER A 272 -7.62 -22.71 0.61
N GLY A 273 -7.21 -21.45 0.83
CA GLY A 273 -8.13 -20.31 0.91
C GLY A 273 -8.79 -20.11 2.27
N ALA A 274 -8.14 -20.51 3.35
CA ALA A 274 -8.63 -20.22 4.70
C ALA A 274 -8.87 -18.71 4.89
N ILE A 275 -9.97 -18.34 5.58
CA ILE A 275 -10.42 -16.95 5.75
C ILE A 275 -9.33 -16.02 6.29
N HIS A 276 -8.49 -16.51 7.21
CA HIS A 276 -7.39 -15.72 7.77
C HIS A 276 -6.31 -15.36 6.75
N HIS A 277 -6.20 -16.14 5.65
CA HIS A 277 -5.31 -15.83 4.54
C HIS A 277 -6.00 -14.90 3.53
N THR A 278 -7.24 -15.23 3.15
CA THR A 278 -7.96 -14.50 2.09
C THR A 278 -8.21 -13.04 2.45
N ILE A 279 -8.44 -12.72 3.72
CA ILE A 279 -8.53 -11.33 4.22
C ILE A 279 -7.34 -10.47 3.76
N GLY A 280 -6.15 -11.05 3.64
CA GLY A 280 -4.94 -10.32 3.24
C GLY A 280 -4.79 -10.11 1.74
N MET A 281 -5.65 -10.69 0.87
CA MET A 281 -5.47 -10.64 -0.59
C MET A 281 -6.75 -10.39 -1.40
N MET A 282 -7.90 -10.30 -0.75
CA MET A 282 -9.21 -10.10 -1.41
C MET A 282 -9.30 -8.86 -2.31
N SER A 283 -8.44 -7.85 -2.10
CA SER A 283 -8.39 -6.64 -2.93
C SER A 283 -7.50 -6.79 -4.17
N SER A 284 -7.03 -8.00 -4.49
CA SER A 284 -6.27 -8.29 -5.71
C SER A 284 -7.13 -8.10 -6.97
N GLY A 285 -6.51 -7.65 -8.07
CA GLY A 285 -7.25 -7.39 -9.32
C GLY A 285 -7.71 -8.67 -10.00
N THR A 286 -6.82 -9.65 -10.14
CA THR A 286 -7.12 -10.99 -10.69
C THR A 286 -6.51 -12.05 -9.78
N ILE A 287 -7.30 -13.04 -9.43
CA ILE A 287 -6.90 -14.15 -8.55
C ILE A 287 -6.87 -15.45 -9.36
N VAL A 288 -5.69 -16.05 -9.44
CA VAL A 288 -5.48 -17.37 -10.05
C VAL A 288 -5.13 -18.36 -8.95
N ALA A 289 -5.77 -19.53 -8.95
CA ALA A 289 -5.53 -20.57 -7.96
C ALA A 289 -5.19 -21.92 -8.61
N VAL A 290 -4.13 -22.55 -8.12
CA VAL A 290 -3.77 -23.95 -8.42
C VAL A 290 -3.78 -24.73 -7.12
N CYS A 291 -4.67 -25.69 -7.00
CA CYS A 291 -4.82 -26.55 -5.82
C CYS A 291 -5.29 -27.94 -6.24
N ASP A 292 -4.85 -28.98 -5.56
CA ASP A 292 -5.23 -30.38 -5.83
C ASP A 292 -6.59 -30.75 -5.23
N ASP A 293 -7.06 -30.01 -4.21
CA ASP A 293 -8.37 -30.20 -3.59
C ASP A 293 -9.43 -29.40 -4.37
N PRO A 294 -10.37 -30.07 -5.08
CA PRO A 294 -11.41 -29.39 -5.84
C PRO A 294 -12.41 -28.60 -4.96
N ASP A 295 -12.51 -28.95 -3.68
CA ASP A 295 -13.40 -28.31 -2.72
C ASP A 295 -12.70 -27.20 -1.90
N ALA A 296 -11.46 -26.84 -2.27
CA ALA A 296 -10.70 -25.80 -1.59
C ALA A 296 -11.41 -24.45 -1.69
N PRO A 297 -11.67 -23.73 -0.54
CA PRO A 297 -12.36 -22.46 -0.53
C PRO A 297 -11.72 -21.36 -1.40
N ILE A 298 -10.46 -21.51 -1.79
CA ILE A 298 -9.78 -20.56 -2.67
C ILE A 298 -10.48 -20.44 -4.02
N PHE A 299 -11.12 -21.49 -4.50
CA PHE A 299 -11.84 -21.50 -5.77
C PHE A 299 -13.14 -20.70 -5.74
N GLU A 300 -13.71 -20.44 -4.56
CA GLU A 300 -14.90 -19.58 -4.43
C GLU A 300 -14.59 -18.10 -4.75
N ILE A 301 -13.31 -17.70 -4.62
CA ILE A 301 -12.87 -16.32 -4.83
C ILE A 301 -11.91 -16.14 -6.00
N ALA A 302 -11.48 -17.23 -6.62
CA ALA A 302 -10.58 -17.20 -7.77
C ALA A 302 -11.33 -16.81 -9.05
N ASP A 303 -10.75 -15.89 -9.83
CA ASP A 303 -11.23 -15.59 -11.18
C ASP A 303 -10.91 -16.74 -12.16
N PHE A 304 -9.79 -17.41 -11.90
CA PHE A 304 -9.36 -18.58 -12.67
C PHE A 304 -8.78 -19.65 -11.74
N GLY A 305 -9.35 -20.85 -11.77
CA GLY A 305 -8.94 -21.98 -10.94
C GLY A 305 -8.50 -23.17 -11.76
N VAL A 306 -7.42 -23.83 -11.33
CA VAL A 306 -6.94 -25.10 -11.89
C VAL A 306 -6.86 -26.14 -10.78
N VAL A 307 -7.67 -27.18 -10.91
CA VAL A 307 -7.65 -28.31 -9.97
C VAL A 307 -6.64 -29.33 -10.47
N GLY A 308 -5.60 -29.58 -9.69
CA GLY A 308 -4.58 -30.57 -10.03
C GLY A 308 -3.26 -30.38 -9.29
N ASP A 309 -2.33 -31.27 -9.57
CA ASP A 309 -1.00 -31.25 -8.98
C ASP A 309 -0.18 -30.07 -9.51
N LEU A 310 0.25 -29.21 -8.61
CA LEU A 310 1.05 -28.04 -8.98
C LEU A 310 2.40 -28.41 -9.62
N TYR A 311 2.95 -29.59 -9.28
CA TYR A 311 4.20 -30.09 -9.89
C TYR A 311 4.01 -30.52 -11.33
N GLU A 312 2.79 -30.78 -11.80
CA GLU A 312 2.46 -31.02 -13.19
C GLU A 312 2.04 -29.73 -13.92
N ILE A 313 1.30 -28.85 -13.25
CA ILE A 313 0.68 -27.66 -13.85
C ILE A 313 1.69 -26.51 -14.00
N VAL A 314 2.46 -26.19 -12.94
CA VAL A 314 3.36 -25.04 -12.94
C VAL A 314 4.47 -25.16 -14.00
N PRO A 315 5.13 -26.32 -14.23
CA PRO A 315 6.12 -26.45 -15.30
C PRO A 315 5.55 -26.16 -16.69
N GLN A 316 4.32 -26.61 -16.98
CA GLN A 316 3.65 -26.31 -18.25
C GLN A 316 3.36 -24.82 -18.40
N ALA A 317 2.87 -24.17 -17.33
CA ALA A 317 2.65 -22.73 -17.33
C ALA A 317 3.95 -21.96 -17.56
N LEU A 318 5.05 -22.37 -16.91
CA LEU A 318 6.37 -21.76 -17.09
C LEU A 318 6.88 -21.87 -18.54
N GLU A 319 6.68 -23.02 -19.18
CA GLU A 319 7.04 -23.21 -20.59
C GLU A 319 6.30 -22.21 -21.49
N HIS A 320 4.99 -22.05 -21.30
CA HIS A 320 4.18 -21.11 -22.06
C HIS A 320 4.53 -19.63 -21.78
N ILE A 321 4.77 -19.26 -20.52
CA ILE A 321 5.16 -17.90 -20.14
C ILE A 321 6.51 -17.54 -20.77
N ARG A 322 7.50 -18.45 -20.69
CA ARG A 322 8.81 -18.23 -21.30
C ARG A 322 8.75 -18.11 -22.83
N ALA A 323 7.92 -18.95 -23.48
CA ALA A 323 7.70 -18.87 -24.93
C ALA A 323 7.00 -17.56 -25.33
N TRP A 324 6.02 -17.11 -24.56
CA TRP A 324 5.31 -15.86 -24.80
C TRP A 324 6.26 -14.64 -24.66
N ARG A 325 7.04 -14.57 -23.57
CA ARG A 325 8.04 -13.50 -23.36
C ARG A 325 9.12 -13.46 -24.45
N ALA A 326 9.53 -14.62 -24.96
CA ALA A 326 10.51 -14.68 -26.05
C ALA A 326 9.97 -14.13 -27.39
N ASN A 327 8.64 -14.08 -27.54
CA ASN A 327 7.97 -13.61 -28.75
C ASN A 327 7.39 -12.18 -28.60
N GLU A 328 7.47 -11.56 -27.42
CA GLU A 328 7.08 -10.16 -27.25
C GLU A 328 8.04 -9.26 -28.05
N PRO A 329 7.50 -8.34 -28.89
CA PRO A 329 8.34 -7.33 -29.51
C PRO A 329 8.98 -6.48 -28.42
N GLN A 330 10.31 -6.40 -28.39
CA GLN A 330 11.00 -5.44 -27.54
C GLN A 330 10.63 -4.04 -28.05
N ASP A 331 9.65 -3.42 -27.42
CA ASP A 331 9.39 -2.01 -27.63
C ASP A 331 10.62 -1.21 -27.18
N ASN A 332 11.35 -0.69 -28.17
CA ASN A 332 12.49 0.20 -28.02
C ASN A 332 12.02 1.60 -27.68
#